data_474de1f609066038650b3837facafa23
#
_entry.id   474de1f609066038650b3837facafa23
#
_cell.length_a   1.000
_cell.length_b   1.000
_cell.length_c   1.000
_cell.angle_alpha   90.00
_cell.angle_beta   90.00
_cell.angle_gamma   90.00
#
_symmetry.space_group_name_H-M   'P 1'
#
loop_
_entity.id
_entity.type
_entity.pdbx_description
1 polymer ?
#
loop_
_entity_poly.entity_id
_entity_poly.type
_entity_poly.pdbx_seq_one_letter_code
_entity_poly.pdbx_strand_id
1 'polypeptide(L)'
;MRGKNIGFVSTRFAGIDGVSLEASKWSEVLEQNGHQCFWFAGELDRNPEKSFLEPKAHFQYARNRWINSQIFGRKRRKHVVTESIHALRSFLKTRLYTFLHQFHIDLLIVENALTIPLNIPLGLALSEIIAETQIPTIAHHHDFYWERERFSVNGVSDYLRMAFPPNLPGIRHVVINSEAQEQVALRLGISSTVIPNVLDFDHPPVVDEEKVLSFRKSLGLNHDDKIILQPTRIIRRKGIEQAIELVKGLKDP
;
A
#
# COMPACT_ATOMS: atom_id res chain seq x y z
N MET A 1 -28.17 0.98 -8.75
CA MET A 1 -27.72 -0.10 -7.80
C MET A 1 -27.82 0.46 -6.39
N ARG A 2 -28.16 -0.38 -5.40
CA ARG A 2 -28.10 0.05 -3.98
C ARG A 2 -26.63 0.31 -3.60
N GLY A 3 -26.36 1.45 -2.96
CA GLY A 3 -25.03 1.79 -2.46
C GLY A 3 -24.49 0.70 -1.52
N LYS A 4 -23.17 0.49 -1.52
CA LYS A 4 -22.46 -0.49 -0.69
C LYS A 4 -21.54 0.22 0.28
N ASN A 5 -21.30 -0.42 1.43
CA ASN A 5 -20.27 -0.01 2.38
C ASN A 5 -18.95 -0.71 2.02
N ILE A 6 -17.95 0.05 1.62
CA ILE A 6 -16.67 -0.43 1.13
C ILE A 6 -15.59 -0.15 2.18
N GLY A 7 -14.91 -1.19 2.64
CA GLY A 7 -13.84 -1.09 3.61
C GLY A 7 -12.47 -1.08 2.96
N PHE A 8 -11.77 0.04 3.02
CA PHE A 8 -10.35 0.12 2.63
C PHE A 8 -9.46 -0.36 3.77
N VAL A 9 -8.53 -1.26 3.48
CA VAL A 9 -7.60 -1.81 4.47
C VAL A 9 -6.16 -1.68 3.99
N SER A 10 -5.30 -1.08 4.82
CA SER A 10 -3.85 -1.02 4.60
C SER A 10 -3.09 -0.95 5.93
N THR A 11 -1.78 -0.88 5.86
CA THR A 11 -0.95 -0.57 7.05
C THR A 11 -0.98 0.92 7.40
N ARG A 12 -1.24 1.79 6.41
CA ARG A 12 -1.34 3.25 6.56
C ARG A 12 -2.17 3.85 5.43
N PHE A 13 -2.99 4.85 5.78
CA PHE A 13 -3.64 5.78 4.87
C PHE A 13 -3.47 7.19 5.43
N ALA A 14 -2.27 7.73 5.33
CA ALA A 14 -1.93 9.05 5.83
C ALA A 14 -0.80 9.69 5.03
N GLY A 15 -0.85 11.02 4.88
CA GLY A 15 0.14 11.79 4.16
C GLY A 15 0.04 11.65 2.64
N ILE A 16 1.15 11.95 1.96
CA ILE A 16 1.24 12.09 0.50
C ILE A 16 1.94 10.90 -0.18
N ASP A 17 1.93 9.71 0.43
CA ASP A 17 2.48 8.54 -0.26
C ASP A 17 1.54 8.01 -1.36
N GLY A 18 2.13 7.35 -2.37
CA GLY A 18 1.40 6.94 -3.56
C GLY A 18 0.19 6.04 -3.31
N VAL A 19 0.26 5.15 -2.30
CA VAL A 19 -0.86 4.26 -1.93
C VAL A 19 -2.01 5.05 -1.32
N SER A 20 -1.70 5.96 -0.39
CA SER A 20 -2.70 6.81 0.26
C SER A 20 -3.40 7.74 -0.75
N LEU A 21 -2.65 8.30 -1.71
CA LEU A 21 -3.21 9.15 -2.77
C LEU A 21 -4.06 8.36 -3.75
N GLU A 22 -3.62 7.17 -4.15
CA GLU A 22 -4.40 6.33 -5.08
C GLU A 22 -5.70 5.83 -4.44
N ALA A 23 -5.63 5.38 -3.18
CA ALA A 23 -6.82 4.98 -2.43
C ALA A 23 -7.83 6.12 -2.28
N SER A 24 -7.38 7.38 -2.16
CA SER A 24 -8.27 8.56 -2.15
C SER A 24 -9.03 8.70 -3.47
N LYS A 25 -8.34 8.59 -4.61
CA LYS A 25 -8.99 8.67 -5.94
C LYS A 25 -10.02 7.55 -6.12
N TRP A 26 -9.70 6.33 -5.71
CA TRP A 26 -10.65 5.23 -5.75
C TRP A 26 -11.88 5.50 -4.89
N SER A 27 -11.67 6.00 -3.65
CA SER A 27 -12.81 6.32 -2.77
C SER A 27 -13.68 7.43 -3.31
N GLU A 28 -13.11 8.48 -3.91
CA GLU A 28 -13.84 9.57 -4.55
C GLU A 28 -14.74 9.06 -5.68
N VAL A 29 -14.21 8.25 -6.58
CA VAL A 29 -14.99 7.64 -7.69
C VAL A 29 -16.09 6.74 -7.15
N LEU A 30 -15.82 5.93 -6.12
CA LEU A 30 -16.81 5.04 -5.51
C LEU A 30 -17.93 5.83 -4.81
N GLU A 31 -17.58 6.89 -4.08
CA GLU A 31 -18.57 7.76 -3.40
C GLU A 31 -19.42 8.53 -4.41
N GLN A 32 -18.85 9.00 -5.53
CA GLN A 32 -19.60 9.60 -6.66
C GLN A 32 -20.59 8.62 -7.27
N ASN A 33 -20.32 7.33 -7.20
CA ASN A 33 -21.22 6.26 -7.66
C ASN A 33 -22.19 5.75 -6.58
N GLY A 34 -22.33 6.48 -5.46
CA GLY A 34 -23.31 6.22 -4.41
C GLY A 34 -22.91 5.16 -3.40
N HIS A 35 -21.63 4.80 -3.30
CA HIS A 35 -21.09 3.93 -2.26
C HIS A 35 -20.65 4.75 -1.04
N GLN A 36 -20.39 4.09 0.09
CA GLN A 36 -19.77 4.70 1.27
C GLN A 36 -18.44 4.04 1.54
N CYS A 37 -17.38 4.83 1.76
CA CYS A 37 -16.04 4.34 2.00
C CYS A 37 -15.63 4.48 3.47
N PHE A 38 -15.08 3.43 4.04
CA PHE A 38 -14.61 3.32 5.42
C PHE A 38 -13.16 2.83 5.44
N TRP A 39 -12.40 3.20 6.47
CA TRP A 39 -10.95 3.03 6.48
C TRP A 39 -10.46 2.26 7.70
N PHE A 40 -9.65 1.24 7.49
CA PHE A 40 -8.92 0.52 8.54
C PHE A 40 -7.42 0.60 8.28
N ALA A 41 -6.67 1.20 9.18
CA ALA A 41 -5.20 1.18 9.10
C ALA A 41 -4.53 1.44 10.45
N GLY A 42 -3.18 1.29 10.47
CA GLY A 42 -2.35 1.59 11.62
C GLY A 42 -2.06 3.07 11.83
N GLU A 43 -2.25 3.88 10.78
CA GLU A 43 -2.18 5.34 10.77
C GLU A 43 -3.18 5.87 9.76
N LEU A 44 -3.98 6.87 10.14
CA LEU A 44 -5.07 7.41 9.34
C LEU A 44 -5.11 8.93 9.47
N ASP A 45 -5.29 9.63 8.33
CA ASP A 45 -5.61 11.05 8.24
C ASP A 45 -6.97 11.29 7.56
N ARG A 46 -7.87 10.33 7.69
CA ARG A 46 -9.23 10.32 7.10
C ARG A 46 -10.27 10.78 8.11
N ASN A 47 -11.51 11.02 7.64
CA ASN A 47 -12.63 11.39 8.52
C ASN A 47 -12.76 10.36 9.69
N PRO A 48 -12.65 10.80 10.96
CA PRO A 48 -12.68 9.89 12.11
C PRO A 48 -13.96 9.05 12.21
N GLU A 49 -15.11 9.57 11.77
CA GLU A 49 -16.40 8.87 11.81
C GLU A 49 -16.46 7.68 10.84
N LYS A 50 -15.63 7.70 9.80
CA LYS A 50 -15.48 6.63 8.79
C LYS A 50 -14.19 5.82 8.99
N SER A 51 -13.48 6.01 10.09
CA SER A 51 -12.13 5.48 10.33
C SER A 51 -12.06 4.54 11.51
N PHE A 52 -11.35 3.44 11.33
CA PHE A 52 -11.01 2.48 12.37
C PHE A 52 -9.48 2.44 12.54
N LEU A 53 -8.97 3.25 13.44
CA LEU A 53 -7.54 3.30 13.72
C LEU A 53 -7.12 2.10 14.59
N GLU A 54 -6.21 1.28 14.09
CA GLU A 54 -5.59 0.18 14.84
C GLU A 54 -4.05 0.29 14.76
N PRO A 55 -3.39 0.94 15.73
CA PRO A 55 -1.95 1.20 15.67
C PRO A 55 -1.07 -0.04 15.47
N LYS A 56 -1.53 -1.22 15.87
CA LYS A 56 -0.78 -2.47 15.68
C LYS A 56 -0.79 -2.97 14.23
N ALA A 57 -1.67 -2.44 13.39
CA ALA A 57 -1.66 -2.68 11.95
C ALA A 57 -0.55 -1.89 11.23
N HIS A 58 0.00 -0.85 11.85
CA HIS A 58 1.06 -0.03 11.25
C HIS A 58 2.35 -0.81 11.07
N PHE A 59 3.02 -0.64 9.93
CA PHE A 59 4.28 -1.34 9.64
C PHE A 59 5.43 -0.93 10.59
N GLN A 60 5.37 0.25 11.22
CA GLN A 60 6.32 0.73 12.22
C GLN A 60 5.97 0.31 13.66
N TYR A 61 4.88 -0.41 13.89
CA TYR A 61 4.56 -0.92 15.22
C TYR A 61 5.74 -1.73 15.78
N ALA A 62 6.13 -1.46 17.02
CA ALA A 62 7.39 -1.97 17.59
C ALA A 62 7.52 -3.50 17.50
N ARG A 63 6.45 -4.24 17.82
CA ARG A 63 6.45 -5.70 17.74
C ARG A 63 6.56 -6.19 16.29
N ASN A 64 5.91 -5.53 15.34
CA ASN A 64 6.01 -5.85 13.92
C ASN A 64 7.42 -5.58 13.39
N ARG A 65 8.05 -4.46 13.77
CA ARG A 65 9.46 -4.18 13.43
C ARG A 65 10.40 -5.26 13.97
N TRP A 66 10.18 -5.68 15.23
CA TRP A 66 10.95 -6.77 15.81
C TRP A 66 10.75 -8.07 15.02
N ILE A 67 9.51 -8.48 14.71
CA ILE A 67 9.22 -9.65 13.87
C ILE A 67 10.01 -9.54 12.55
N ASN A 68 9.90 -8.44 11.83
CA ASN A 68 10.55 -8.22 10.54
C ASN A 68 12.09 -8.35 10.64
N SER A 69 12.70 -7.85 11.72
CA SER A 69 14.14 -7.99 11.96
C SER A 69 14.60 -9.44 12.24
N GLN A 70 13.67 -10.32 12.66
CA GLN A 70 13.95 -11.71 12.97
C GLN A 70 13.72 -12.66 11.79
N ILE A 71 13.07 -12.19 10.71
CA ILE A 71 12.66 -13.04 9.59
C ILE A 71 13.29 -12.65 8.25
N PHE A 72 13.46 -11.36 7.97
CA PHE A 72 14.11 -10.90 6.75
C PHE A 72 15.63 -10.84 6.90
N GLY A 73 16.37 -11.24 5.86
CA GLY A 73 17.80 -11.47 5.91
C GLY A 73 18.21 -12.78 6.62
N ARG A 74 17.25 -13.64 6.98
CA ARG A 74 17.47 -14.91 7.68
C ARG A 74 16.75 -16.05 6.97
N LYS A 75 17.39 -17.20 6.83
CA LYS A 75 16.80 -18.41 6.21
C LYS A 75 15.87 -19.21 7.15
N ARG A 76 15.94 -18.97 8.45
CA ARG A 76 15.18 -19.68 9.50
C ARG A 76 14.60 -18.70 10.48
N ARG A 77 13.44 -19.04 11.07
CA ARG A 77 12.84 -18.29 12.19
C ARG A 77 12.83 -19.15 13.46
N LYS A 78 12.92 -18.50 14.60
CA LYS A 78 12.80 -19.13 15.92
C LYS A 78 11.31 -19.32 16.26
N HIS A 79 10.99 -20.33 17.08
CA HIS A 79 9.60 -20.62 17.52
C HIS A 79 8.92 -19.38 18.14
N VAL A 80 9.62 -18.65 19.01
CA VAL A 80 9.10 -17.41 19.64
C VAL A 80 8.66 -16.35 18.63
N VAL A 81 9.27 -16.30 17.44
CA VAL A 81 8.85 -15.40 16.36
C VAL A 81 7.54 -15.87 15.74
N THR A 82 7.38 -17.17 15.55
CA THR A 82 6.13 -17.79 15.09
C THR A 82 4.98 -17.48 16.05
N GLU A 83 5.19 -17.68 17.36
CA GLU A 83 4.19 -17.35 18.39
C GLU A 83 3.84 -15.86 18.38
N SER A 84 4.84 -14.99 18.23
CA SER A 84 4.62 -13.54 18.14
C SER A 84 3.79 -13.14 16.91
N ILE A 85 4.04 -13.78 15.76
CA ILE A 85 3.26 -13.59 14.53
C ILE A 85 1.81 -14.02 14.76
N HIS A 86 1.59 -15.21 15.33
CA HIS A 86 0.26 -15.75 15.56
C HIS A 86 -0.53 -14.92 16.58
N ALA A 87 0.10 -14.48 17.67
CA ALA A 87 -0.54 -13.63 18.67
C ALA A 87 -1.00 -12.30 18.08
N LEU A 88 -0.13 -11.64 17.27
CA LEU A 88 -0.49 -10.37 16.63
C LEU A 88 -1.54 -10.57 15.52
N ARG A 89 -1.43 -11.66 14.74
CA ARG A 89 -2.44 -12.05 13.75
C ARG A 89 -3.83 -12.23 14.39
N SER A 90 -3.91 -13.00 15.48
CA SER A 90 -5.20 -13.25 16.17
C SER A 90 -5.81 -11.95 16.71
N PHE A 91 -5.00 -11.08 17.26
CA PHE A 91 -5.43 -9.75 17.69
C PHE A 91 -5.98 -8.94 16.52
N LEU A 92 -5.20 -8.81 15.43
CA LEU A 92 -5.60 -8.00 14.26
C LEU A 92 -6.84 -8.58 13.57
N LYS A 93 -6.99 -9.91 13.55
CA LYS A 93 -8.18 -10.58 13.04
C LYS A 93 -9.43 -10.18 13.82
N THR A 94 -9.38 -10.17 15.16
CA THR A 94 -10.50 -9.69 16.00
C THR A 94 -10.83 -8.22 15.69
N ARG A 95 -9.81 -7.37 15.52
CA ARG A 95 -10.01 -5.94 15.18
C ARG A 95 -10.65 -5.75 13.80
N LEU A 96 -10.23 -6.55 12.82
CA LEU A 96 -10.83 -6.54 11.48
C LEU A 96 -12.31 -7.00 11.52
N TYR A 97 -12.65 -8.04 12.29
CA TYR A 97 -14.04 -8.40 12.50
C TYR A 97 -14.85 -7.26 13.12
N THR A 98 -14.31 -6.58 14.13
CA THR A 98 -14.95 -5.38 14.70
C THR A 98 -15.21 -4.32 13.65
N PHE A 99 -14.22 -4.05 12.79
CA PHE A 99 -14.34 -3.09 11.67
C PHE A 99 -15.47 -3.50 10.70
N LEU A 100 -15.50 -4.77 10.26
CA LEU A 100 -16.53 -5.28 9.35
C LEU A 100 -17.94 -5.10 9.94
N HIS A 101 -18.13 -5.43 11.21
CA HIS A 101 -19.41 -5.32 11.88
C HIS A 101 -19.80 -3.88 12.17
N GLN A 102 -18.88 -3.05 12.67
CA GLN A 102 -19.15 -1.66 13.04
C GLN A 102 -19.67 -0.83 11.87
N PHE A 103 -19.08 -1.04 10.68
CA PHE A 103 -19.43 -0.28 9.50
C PHE A 103 -20.28 -1.07 8.49
N HIS A 104 -20.73 -2.26 8.83
CA HIS A 104 -21.52 -3.13 7.95
C HIS A 104 -20.90 -3.28 6.56
N ILE A 105 -19.62 -3.64 6.52
CA ILE A 105 -18.83 -3.67 5.27
C ILE A 105 -19.34 -4.78 4.34
N ASP A 106 -19.67 -4.40 3.10
CA ASP A 106 -20.13 -5.30 2.04
C ASP A 106 -19.00 -5.81 1.13
N LEU A 107 -17.88 -5.04 1.04
CA LEU A 107 -16.75 -5.32 0.17
C LEU A 107 -15.48 -4.75 0.77
N LEU A 108 -14.36 -5.46 0.66
CA LEU A 108 -13.05 -4.97 1.03
C LEU A 108 -12.25 -4.53 -0.19
N ILE A 109 -11.51 -3.43 -0.04
CA ILE A 109 -10.40 -3.05 -0.92
C ILE A 109 -9.12 -3.04 -0.08
N VAL A 110 -8.22 -3.97 -0.39
CA VAL A 110 -6.98 -4.13 0.38
C VAL A 110 -5.82 -3.54 -0.41
N GLU A 111 -5.28 -2.44 0.09
CA GLU A 111 -4.19 -1.69 -0.53
C GLU A 111 -2.84 -2.19 -0.04
N ASN A 112 -2.12 -2.92 -0.87
CA ASN A 112 -0.77 -3.47 -0.65
C ASN A 112 -0.60 -4.39 0.59
N ALA A 113 -1.58 -4.51 1.48
CA ALA A 113 -1.42 -5.32 2.70
C ALA A 113 -1.41 -6.84 2.41
N LEU A 114 -1.90 -7.25 1.24
CA LEU A 114 -1.81 -8.62 0.71
C LEU A 114 -0.75 -8.76 -0.40
N THR A 115 0.19 -7.83 -0.50
CA THR A 115 1.20 -7.83 -1.57
C THR A 115 2.61 -7.74 -1.02
N ILE A 116 2.84 -6.75 -0.14
CA ILE A 116 4.14 -6.50 0.47
C ILE A 116 4.07 -6.84 1.95
N PRO A 117 4.93 -7.75 2.44
CA PRO A 117 4.89 -8.23 3.82
C PRO A 117 5.46 -7.19 4.81
N LEU A 118 4.92 -5.98 4.78
CA LEU A 118 5.27 -4.92 5.74
C LEU A 118 4.76 -5.26 7.15
N ASN A 119 3.59 -5.94 7.21
CA ASN A 119 3.00 -6.49 8.42
C ASN A 119 2.43 -7.89 8.11
N ILE A 120 3.26 -8.93 8.29
CA ILE A 120 2.86 -10.32 8.03
C ILE A 120 1.62 -10.73 8.83
N PRO A 121 1.52 -10.44 10.15
CA PRO A 121 0.31 -10.71 10.92
C PRO A 121 -0.97 -10.14 10.32
N LEU A 122 -0.93 -8.92 9.74
CA LEU A 122 -2.08 -8.31 9.08
C LEU A 122 -2.47 -9.06 7.81
N GLY A 123 -1.51 -9.39 6.96
CA GLY A 123 -1.77 -10.15 5.72
C GLY A 123 -2.39 -11.52 6.02
N LEU A 124 -1.88 -12.24 7.03
CA LEU A 124 -2.44 -13.51 7.47
C LEU A 124 -3.86 -13.36 8.03
N ALA A 125 -4.10 -12.33 8.86
CA ALA A 125 -5.43 -12.05 9.42
C ALA A 125 -6.46 -11.76 8.33
N LEU A 126 -6.08 -10.97 7.32
CA LEU A 126 -6.91 -10.67 6.15
C LEU A 126 -7.23 -11.93 5.34
N SER A 127 -6.21 -12.75 5.04
CA SER A 127 -6.41 -14.01 4.30
C SER A 127 -7.37 -14.94 5.03
N GLU A 128 -7.26 -15.06 6.35
CA GLU A 128 -8.17 -15.89 7.17
C GLU A 128 -9.60 -15.32 7.17
N ILE A 129 -9.79 -14.02 7.37
CA ILE A 129 -11.12 -13.39 7.37
C ILE A 129 -11.80 -13.57 6.02
N ILE A 130 -11.08 -13.32 4.92
CA ILE A 130 -11.62 -13.50 3.58
C ILE A 130 -12.04 -14.96 3.36
N ALA A 131 -11.24 -15.92 3.78
CA ALA A 131 -11.56 -17.34 3.66
C ALA A 131 -12.77 -17.75 4.53
N GLU A 132 -12.89 -17.21 5.73
CA GLU A 132 -13.95 -17.55 6.69
C GLU A 132 -15.29 -16.90 6.34
N THR A 133 -15.27 -15.65 5.90
CA THR A 133 -16.48 -14.85 5.66
C THR A 133 -16.95 -14.85 4.21
N GLN A 134 -16.05 -15.21 3.28
CA GLN A 134 -16.25 -15.10 1.83
C GLN A 134 -16.62 -13.66 1.41
N ILE A 135 -16.22 -12.65 2.22
CA ILE A 135 -16.47 -11.25 1.88
C ILE A 135 -15.80 -10.91 0.54
N PRO A 136 -16.54 -10.35 -0.43
CA PRO A 136 -15.95 -9.92 -1.68
C PRO A 136 -14.78 -8.98 -1.43
N THR A 137 -13.63 -9.26 -2.05
CA THR A 137 -12.42 -8.50 -1.81
C THR A 137 -11.72 -8.15 -3.11
N ILE A 138 -11.31 -6.90 -3.23
CA ILE A 138 -10.36 -6.42 -4.25
C ILE A 138 -9.01 -6.28 -3.56
N ALA A 139 -8.01 -7.03 -4.02
CA ALA A 139 -6.63 -6.87 -3.60
C ALA A 139 -5.90 -6.01 -4.63
N HIS A 140 -5.60 -4.75 -4.28
CA HIS A 140 -4.94 -3.79 -5.16
C HIS A 140 -3.43 -3.79 -4.90
N HIS A 141 -2.67 -4.11 -5.93
CA HIS A 141 -1.24 -4.37 -5.87
C HIS A 141 -0.47 -3.29 -6.62
N HIS A 142 0.36 -2.52 -5.92
CA HIS A 142 1.22 -1.50 -6.54
C HIS A 142 2.63 -2.04 -6.86
N ASP A 143 3.15 -2.95 -6.04
CA ASP A 143 4.40 -3.68 -6.25
C ASP A 143 4.37 -4.98 -5.43
N PHE A 144 5.20 -5.98 -5.80
CA PHE A 144 5.25 -7.27 -5.14
C PHE A 144 6.50 -7.43 -4.28
N TYR A 145 6.46 -8.35 -3.30
CA TYR A 145 7.58 -8.57 -2.39
C TYR A 145 8.84 -9.10 -3.11
N TRP A 146 8.66 -9.85 -4.19
CA TRP A 146 9.79 -10.37 -4.98
C TRP A 146 10.52 -9.30 -5.80
N GLU A 147 9.95 -8.14 -5.99
CA GLU A 147 10.60 -6.97 -6.62
C GLU A 147 11.55 -6.24 -5.65
N ARG A 148 11.60 -6.65 -4.38
CA ARG A 148 12.37 -5.96 -3.36
C ARG A 148 13.41 -6.87 -2.72
N GLU A 149 14.69 -6.58 -2.95
CA GLU A 149 15.85 -7.33 -2.45
C GLU A 149 15.75 -7.69 -0.97
N ARG A 150 15.25 -6.79 -0.13
CA ARG A 150 15.13 -6.99 1.32
C ARG A 150 14.27 -8.19 1.73
N PHE A 151 13.42 -8.70 0.85
CA PHE A 151 12.54 -9.84 1.11
C PHE A 151 13.03 -11.13 0.48
N SER A 152 14.10 -11.07 -0.36
CA SER A 152 14.62 -12.23 -1.10
C SER A 152 15.12 -13.33 -0.18
N VAL A 153 15.78 -12.96 0.93
CA VAL A 153 16.19 -13.91 1.97
C VAL A 153 15.24 -13.76 3.15
N ASN A 154 14.47 -14.81 3.42
CA ASN A 154 13.49 -14.76 4.51
C ASN A 154 13.28 -16.13 5.17
N GLY A 155 12.83 -16.13 6.44
CA GLY A 155 12.46 -17.31 7.21
C GLY A 155 10.94 -17.54 7.28
N VAL A 156 10.17 -17.00 6.32
CA VAL A 156 8.69 -16.99 6.33
C VAL A 156 8.07 -17.30 4.97
N SER A 157 8.77 -18.06 4.14
CA SER A 157 8.31 -18.42 2.80
C SER A 157 6.94 -19.14 2.79
N ASP A 158 6.60 -19.83 3.87
CA ASP A 158 5.28 -20.40 4.13
C ASP A 158 4.20 -19.31 4.21
N TYR A 159 4.39 -18.29 5.02
CA TYR A 159 3.46 -17.18 5.16
C TYR A 159 3.38 -16.28 3.92
N LEU A 160 4.52 -16.10 3.22
CA LEU A 160 4.52 -15.35 1.96
C LEU A 160 3.66 -16.03 0.89
N ARG A 161 3.75 -17.34 0.76
CA ARG A 161 2.92 -18.12 -0.17
C ARG A 161 1.44 -18.14 0.24
N MET A 162 1.16 -18.02 1.53
CA MET A 162 -0.21 -18.06 2.07
C MET A 162 -0.97 -16.75 1.88
N ALA A 163 -0.28 -15.60 1.94
CA ALA A 163 -0.94 -14.31 2.10
C ALA A 163 -0.40 -13.14 1.23
N PHE A 164 0.61 -13.36 0.35
CA PHE A 164 1.26 -12.25 -0.35
C PHE A 164 1.56 -12.51 -1.84
N PRO A 165 0.52 -12.47 -2.70
CA PRO A 165 -0.92 -12.45 -2.46
C PRO A 165 -1.51 -13.84 -2.25
N PRO A 166 -2.61 -13.94 -1.51
CA PRO A 166 -3.33 -15.20 -1.35
C PRO A 166 -4.13 -15.52 -2.61
N ASN A 167 -4.22 -16.79 -2.98
CA ASN A 167 -5.09 -17.24 -4.06
C ASN A 167 -6.39 -17.83 -3.47
N LEU A 168 -7.37 -16.96 -3.21
CA LEU A 168 -8.66 -17.32 -2.62
C LEU A 168 -9.82 -16.96 -3.59
N PRO A 169 -10.89 -17.77 -3.67
CA PRO A 169 -11.98 -17.55 -4.63
C PRO A 169 -12.70 -16.20 -4.50
N GLY A 170 -12.78 -15.66 -3.28
CA GLY A 170 -13.43 -14.37 -2.98
C GLY A 170 -12.62 -13.13 -3.36
N ILE A 171 -11.38 -13.30 -3.88
CA ILE A 171 -10.49 -12.18 -4.17
C ILE A 171 -10.44 -11.90 -5.68
N ARG A 172 -10.62 -10.62 -6.03
CA ARG A 172 -10.26 -10.07 -7.33
C ARG A 172 -8.95 -9.31 -7.21
N HIS A 173 -7.95 -9.70 -7.99
CA HIS A 173 -6.63 -9.07 -7.99
C HIS A 173 -6.59 -7.96 -9.01
N VAL A 174 -6.17 -6.78 -8.58
CA VAL A 174 -5.94 -5.60 -9.43
C VAL A 174 -4.47 -5.23 -9.35
N VAL A 175 -3.86 -4.95 -10.48
CA VAL A 175 -2.45 -4.56 -10.64
C VAL A 175 -2.36 -3.28 -11.46
N ILE A 176 -1.28 -2.52 -11.29
CA ILE A 176 -1.14 -1.19 -11.90
C ILE A 176 -0.55 -1.19 -13.31
N ASN A 177 -0.02 -2.31 -13.79
CA ASN A 177 0.56 -2.44 -15.13
C ASN A 177 0.57 -3.90 -15.62
N SER A 178 0.85 -4.09 -16.92
CA SER A 178 0.89 -5.39 -17.57
C SER A 178 2.05 -6.28 -17.10
N GLU A 179 3.19 -5.71 -16.72
CA GLU A 179 4.32 -6.47 -16.18
C GLU A 179 3.94 -7.13 -14.85
N ALA A 180 3.30 -6.39 -13.95
CA ALA A 180 2.77 -6.92 -12.70
C ALA A 180 1.72 -8.03 -12.94
N GLN A 181 0.86 -7.87 -13.97
CA GLN A 181 -0.11 -8.88 -14.38
C GLN A 181 0.57 -10.18 -14.82
N GLU A 182 1.58 -10.09 -15.67
CA GLU A 182 2.35 -11.22 -16.14
C GLU A 182 3.09 -11.92 -14.99
N GLN A 183 3.76 -11.14 -14.13
CA GLN A 183 4.48 -11.66 -12.97
C GLN A 183 3.60 -12.45 -12.01
N VAL A 184 2.42 -11.95 -11.67
CA VAL A 184 1.52 -12.64 -10.75
C VAL A 184 0.92 -13.90 -11.38
N ALA A 185 0.62 -13.86 -12.67
CA ALA A 185 0.12 -15.01 -13.41
C ALA A 185 1.19 -16.13 -13.51
N LEU A 186 2.41 -15.81 -13.92
CA LEU A 186 3.49 -16.78 -14.08
C LEU A 186 3.96 -17.37 -12.74
N ARG A 187 4.03 -16.56 -11.68
CA ARG A 187 4.55 -17.02 -10.38
C ARG A 187 3.54 -17.78 -9.54
N LEU A 188 2.25 -17.40 -9.62
CA LEU A 188 1.23 -17.85 -8.69
C LEU A 188 -0.02 -18.44 -9.36
N GLY A 189 -0.14 -18.37 -10.69
CA GLY A 189 -1.34 -18.80 -11.40
C GLY A 189 -2.57 -17.92 -11.09
N ILE A 190 -2.36 -16.68 -10.68
CA ILE A 190 -3.43 -15.75 -10.31
C ILE A 190 -3.78 -14.88 -11.51
N SER A 191 -5.06 -14.85 -11.88
CA SER A 191 -5.60 -13.89 -12.84
C SER A 191 -5.79 -12.53 -12.17
N SER A 192 -5.46 -11.46 -12.89
CA SER A 192 -5.64 -10.09 -12.39
C SER A 192 -6.14 -9.14 -13.48
N THR A 193 -6.71 -8.01 -13.05
CA THR A 193 -7.15 -6.91 -13.92
C THR A 193 -6.14 -5.78 -13.81
N VAL A 194 -5.76 -5.20 -14.96
CA VAL A 194 -4.87 -4.02 -14.97
C VAL A 194 -5.74 -2.77 -14.82
N ILE A 195 -5.49 -2.01 -13.76
CA ILE A 195 -6.03 -0.66 -13.55
C ILE A 195 -4.83 0.24 -13.22
N PRO A 196 -4.34 1.04 -14.18
CA PRO A 196 -3.18 1.90 -13.96
C PRO A 196 -3.47 3.02 -12.96
N ASN A 197 -2.45 3.42 -12.20
CA ASN A 197 -2.51 4.67 -11.47
C ASN A 197 -2.53 5.83 -12.46
N VAL A 198 -3.54 6.69 -12.35
CA VAL A 198 -3.74 7.82 -13.25
C VAL A 198 -3.86 9.14 -12.50
N LEU A 199 -3.59 10.24 -13.18
CA LEU A 199 -3.88 11.58 -12.69
C LEU A 199 -5.14 12.10 -13.38
N ASP A 200 -5.85 13.01 -12.70
CA ASP A 200 -6.96 13.74 -13.31
C ASP A 200 -6.41 14.84 -14.21
N PHE A 201 -6.30 14.55 -15.50
CA PHE A 201 -5.82 15.50 -16.51
C PHE A 201 -6.92 16.46 -16.99
N ASP A 202 -8.19 16.12 -16.75
CA ASP A 202 -9.32 16.98 -17.11
C ASP A 202 -9.48 18.12 -16.09
N HIS A 203 -9.07 17.89 -14.82
CA HIS A 203 -9.13 18.87 -13.76
C HIS A 203 -7.76 19.00 -13.06
N PRO A 204 -6.74 19.55 -13.76
CA PRO A 204 -5.42 19.71 -13.17
C PRO A 204 -5.48 20.70 -11.99
N PRO A 205 -4.63 20.53 -10.97
CA PRO A 205 -4.60 21.45 -9.84
C PRO A 205 -4.27 22.86 -10.32
N VAL A 206 -5.01 23.85 -9.78
CA VAL A 206 -4.74 25.27 -10.08
C VAL A 206 -3.41 25.66 -9.46
N VAL A 207 -2.53 26.20 -10.29
CA VAL A 207 -1.22 26.67 -9.86
C VAL A 207 -1.34 28.11 -9.34
N ASP A 208 -0.95 28.32 -8.09
CA ASP A 208 -0.85 29.65 -7.48
C ASP A 208 0.53 30.24 -7.84
N GLU A 209 0.56 31.15 -8.80
CA GLU A 209 1.79 31.75 -9.32
C GLU A 209 2.56 32.51 -8.24
N GLU A 210 1.89 33.19 -7.31
CA GLU A 210 2.56 33.92 -6.22
C GLU A 210 3.29 32.95 -5.28
N LYS A 211 2.68 31.80 -4.97
CA LYS A 211 3.32 30.75 -4.17
C LYS A 211 4.50 30.13 -4.91
N VAL A 212 4.39 29.91 -6.22
CA VAL A 212 5.50 29.41 -7.04
C VAL A 212 6.67 30.36 -7.00
N LEU A 213 6.45 31.66 -7.24
CA LEU A 213 7.50 32.68 -7.21
C LEU A 213 8.14 32.80 -5.82
N SER A 214 7.32 32.82 -4.77
CA SER A 214 7.80 32.84 -3.39
C SER A 214 8.65 31.61 -3.06
N PHE A 215 8.23 30.42 -3.50
CA PHE A 215 8.96 29.18 -3.30
C PHE A 215 10.29 29.18 -4.06
N ARG A 216 10.31 29.58 -5.34
CA ARG A 216 11.55 29.74 -6.11
C ARG A 216 12.53 30.68 -5.42
N LYS A 217 12.05 31.84 -4.97
CA LYS A 217 12.86 32.80 -4.23
C LYS A 217 13.43 32.25 -2.93
N SER A 218 12.66 31.44 -2.21
CA SER A 218 13.13 30.77 -0.98
C SER A 218 14.28 29.79 -1.22
N LEU A 219 14.37 29.25 -2.44
CA LEU A 219 15.46 28.38 -2.90
C LEU A 219 16.62 29.12 -3.53
N GLY A 220 16.58 30.46 -3.60
CA GLY A 220 17.60 31.28 -4.26
C GLY A 220 17.58 31.18 -5.79
N LEU A 221 16.43 30.77 -6.37
CA LEU A 221 16.27 30.61 -7.80
C LEU A 221 15.66 31.87 -8.44
N ASN A 222 16.18 32.27 -9.59
CA ASN A 222 15.62 33.35 -10.41
C ASN A 222 14.43 32.82 -11.25
N HIS A 223 13.68 33.74 -11.85
CA HIS A 223 12.55 33.42 -12.72
C HIS A 223 12.95 32.49 -13.88
N ASP A 224 14.09 32.76 -14.51
CA ASP A 224 14.56 32.10 -15.74
C ASP A 224 15.43 30.85 -15.47
N ASP A 225 15.73 30.55 -14.21
CA ASP A 225 16.53 29.38 -13.87
C ASP A 225 15.80 28.10 -14.27
N LYS A 226 16.48 27.24 -15.03
CA LYS A 226 15.98 25.91 -15.38
C LYS A 226 16.07 24.98 -14.18
N ILE A 227 15.01 24.24 -13.90
CA ILE A 227 14.94 23.29 -12.80
C ILE A 227 14.86 21.87 -13.35
N ILE A 228 15.81 21.02 -12.97
CA ILE A 228 15.71 19.57 -13.16
C ILE A 228 15.27 18.96 -11.84
N LEU A 229 14.02 18.50 -11.79
CA LEU A 229 13.40 18.01 -10.56
C LEU A 229 13.36 16.48 -10.52
N GLN A 230 13.88 15.91 -9.44
CA GLN A 230 13.66 14.49 -9.11
C GLN A 230 12.83 14.39 -7.82
N PRO A 231 11.48 14.44 -7.90
CA PRO A 231 10.60 14.53 -6.74
C PRO A 231 10.41 13.15 -6.07
N THR A 232 11.46 12.64 -5.45
CA THR A 232 11.45 11.32 -4.84
C THR A 232 12.16 11.32 -3.47
N ARG A 233 11.90 10.28 -2.67
CA ARG A 233 12.62 10.10 -1.40
C ARG A 233 14.09 9.83 -1.65
N ILE A 234 14.98 10.40 -0.83
CA ILE A 234 16.43 10.17 -0.89
C ILE A 234 16.73 8.78 -0.32
N ILE A 235 16.62 7.76 -1.15
CA ILE A 235 16.95 6.36 -0.85
C ILE A 235 17.63 5.72 -2.06
N ARG A 236 18.55 4.77 -1.81
CA ARG A 236 19.42 4.16 -2.83
C ARG A 236 18.68 3.72 -4.10
N ARG A 237 17.54 3.02 -3.97
CA ARG A 237 16.77 2.50 -5.12
C ARG A 237 16.14 3.58 -6.01
N LYS A 238 16.18 4.85 -5.61
CA LYS A 238 15.63 5.97 -6.38
C LYS A 238 16.67 6.65 -7.29
N GLY A 239 17.92 6.19 -7.25
CA GLY A 239 18.95 6.60 -8.20
C GLY A 239 19.31 8.07 -8.12
N ILE A 240 19.40 8.65 -6.91
CA ILE A 240 19.75 10.07 -6.74
C ILE A 240 21.16 10.33 -7.26
N GLU A 241 22.10 9.43 -6.97
CA GLU A 241 23.48 9.51 -7.43
C GLU A 241 23.55 9.49 -8.97
N GLN A 242 22.77 8.61 -9.60
CA GLN A 242 22.70 8.52 -11.06
C GLN A 242 22.10 9.79 -11.68
N ALA A 243 21.10 10.40 -11.04
CA ALA A 243 20.53 11.66 -11.50
C ALA A 243 21.54 12.80 -11.42
N ILE A 244 22.33 12.88 -10.35
CA ILE A 244 23.42 13.88 -10.20
C ILE A 244 24.48 13.68 -11.29
N GLU A 245 24.93 12.44 -11.54
CA GLU A 245 25.91 12.15 -12.59
C GLU A 245 25.36 12.46 -14.00
N LEU A 246 24.07 12.19 -14.23
CA LEU A 246 23.42 12.55 -15.49
C LEU A 246 23.46 14.07 -15.71
N VAL A 247 23.04 14.84 -14.72
CA VAL A 247 23.03 16.32 -14.80
C VAL A 247 24.45 16.87 -14.99
N LYS A 248 25.44 16.32 -14.27
CA LYS A 248 26.86 16.68 -14.43
C LYS A 248 27.39 16.38 -15.84
N GLY A 249 26.86 15.35 -16.50
CA GLY A 249 27.22 14.99 -17.87
C GLY A 249 26.48 15.81 -18.93
N LEU A 250 25.42 16.53 -18.58
CA LEU A 250 24.74 17.46 -19.45
C LEU A 250 25.70 18.68 -19.56
N LYS A 251 26.40 18.80 -20.69
CA LYS A 251 27.10 20.03 -20.98
C LYS A 251 26.05 21.10 -21.16
N ASP A 252 26.07 22.07 -20.24
CA ASP A 252 25.09 23.15 -20.21
C ASP A 252 24.90 23.79 -21.59
N PRO A 253 23.66 23.98 -22.02
CA PRO A 253 23.32 24.88 -23.09
C PRO A 253 23.33 26.33 -22.63
#